data_067d1444ae91561b1ad46e030f90d083
#
_entry.id   067d1444ae91561b1ad46e030f90d083
#
_cell.length_a   1.000
_cell.length_b   1.000
_cell.length_c   1.000
_cell.angle_alpha   90.00
_cell.angle_beta   90.00
_cell.angle_gamma   90.00
#
_symmetry.space_group_name_H-M   'P 1'
#
loop_
_entity.id
_entity.type
_entity.pdbx_description
1 polymer ?
#
loop_
_entity_poly.entity_id
_entity_poly.type
_entity_poly.pdbx_seq_one_letter_code
_entity_poly.pdbx_strand_id
1 'polypeptide(L)'
;MIKVKAILLAAGMGTRLRPLTNSTPKSLVEVNGKPMAERQIEYLKELGVEEIIVLTGYLHEKFDYLKEKYGVKLVHNDKYDVYNNIYTMYLVREYLEDAFVIDADTYLHRNFFKRELNSSTYFSGIKDNFKDEWILKFDESGKVYDIEVGSGTDYIMSGVSYWSQADGRFIKQKIEEVIESGDFKNLYWDNIVKDNLSNLEVCVSKIESDDWFEVDSLEDLEVVNEYVKNNM
;
A
#
# COMPACT_ATOMS: atom_id res chain seq x y z
N MET A 1 -24.38 6.95 -5.03
CA MET A 1 -23.09 6.29 -5.41
C MET A 1 -22.17 6.37 -4.21
N ILE A 2 -21.67 5.23 -3.74
CA ILE A 2 -20.66 5.18 -2.68
C ILE A 2 -19.39 5.79 -3.28
N LYS A 3 -18.79 6.76 -2.57
CA LYS A 3 -17.54 7.38 -3.03
C LYS A 3 -16.37 6.54 -2.51
N VAL A 4 -15.71 5.84 -3.40
CA VAL A 4 -14.49 5.10 -3.09
C VAL A 4 -13.40 6.10 -2.66
N LYS A 5 -12.68 5.75 -1.59
CA LYS A 5 -11.56 6.53 -1.02
C LYS A 5 -10.23 5.85 -1.33
N ALA A 6 -9.14 6.51 -1.06
CA ALA A 6 -7.82 5.88 -1.06
C ALA A 6 -6.97 6.37 0.10
N ILE A 7 -6.17 5.46 0.65
CA ILE A 7 -5.19 5.68 1.71
C ILE A 7 -3.82 5.32 1.16
N LEU A 8 -2.90 6.26 1.16
CA LEU A 8 -1.49 6.04 0.81
C LEU A 8 -0.66 6.01 2.11
N LEU A 9 0.00 4.90 2.37
CA LEU A 9 0.86 4.71 3.54
C LEU A 9 2.27 5.18 3.22
N ALA A 10 2.61 6.42 3.60
CA ALA A 10 3.86 7.12 3.23
C ALA A 10 4.68 7.57 4.45
N ALA A 11 4.53 6.90 5.60
CA ALA A 11 5.17 7.34 6.84
C ALA A 11 6.62 6.85 7.04
N GLY A 12 7.06 5.86 6.27
CA GLY A 12 8.32 5.15 6.46
C GLY A 12 9.58 5.99 6.18
N MET A 13 10.69 5.65 6.84
CA MET A 13 11.98 6.35 6.71
C MET A 13 12.77 6.00 5.44
N GLY A 14 12.54 4.83 4.85
CA GLY A 14 13.24 4.37 3.65
C GLY A 14 14.78 4.29 3.82
N THR A 15 15.25 3.77 4.94
CA THR A 15 16.68 3.80 5.32
C THR A 15 17.59 3.09 4.35
N ARG A 16 17.09 2.08 3.61
CA ARG A 16 17.84 1.33 2.59
C ARG A 16 18.15 2.15 1.31
N LEU A 17 17.37 3.21 1.06
CA LEU A 17 17.57 4.15 -0.06
C LEU A 17 18.50 5.32 0.26
N ARG A 18 19.16 5.34 1.43
CA ARG A 18 20.14 6.40 1.73
C ARG A 18 21.32 6.36 0.75
N PRO A 19 21.86 7.52 0.33
CA PRO A 19 21.66 8.86 0.91
C PRO A 19 20.42 9.63 0.37
N LEU A 20 19.69 9.16 -0.64
CA LEU A 20 18.55 9.87 -1.22
C LEU A 20 17.50 10.24 -0.14
N THR A 21 17.17 9.27 0.71
CA THR A 21 16.16 9.46 1.76
C THR A 21 16.63 10.25 2.97
N ASN A 22 17.86 10.80 2.96
CA ASN A 22 18.26 11.80 3.96
C ASN A 22 17.48 13.12 3.81
N SER A 23 17.01 13.44 2.61
CA SER A 23 16.32 14.70 2.28
C SER A 23 15.00 14.53 1.53
N THR A 24 14.68 13.31 1.07
CA THR A 24 13.47 13.01 0.30
C THR A 24 12.76 11.80 0.91
N PRO A 25 11.49 11.88 1.29
CA PRO A 25 10.72 10.71 1.71
C PRO A 25 10.76 9.61 0.65
N LYS A 26 10.82 8.33 1.06
CA LYS A 26 10.90 7.19 0.12
C LYS A 26 9.83 7.24 -0.97
N SER A 27 8.59 7.51 -0.61
CA SER A 27 7.45 7.62 -1.54
C SER A 27 7.52 8.82 -2.50
N LEU A 28 8.36 9.81 -2.20
CA LEU A 28 8.62 10.95 -3.09
C LEU A 28 9.92 10.78 -3.91
N VAL A 29 10.61 9.64 -3.80
CA VAL A 29 11.70 9.30 -4.71
C VAL A 29 11.15 9.17 -6.12
N GLU A 30 11.85 9.77 -7.07
CA GLU A 30 11.43 9.80 -8.46
C GLU A 30 11.86 8.53 -9.21
N VAL A 31 10.92 7.95 -9.92
CA VAL A 31 11.17 6.97 -10.97
C VAL A 31 10.85 7.63 -12.30
N ASN A 32 11.85 7.69 -13.17
CA ASN A 32 11.75 8.37 -14.47
C ASN A 32 11.19 9.81 -14.36
N GLY A 33 11.72 10.59 -13.40
CA GLY A 33 11.37 12.00 -13.21
C GLY A 33 10.01 12.28 -12.59
N LYS A 34 9.33 11.25 -12.03
CA LYS A 34 8.06 11.42 -11.34
C LYS A 34 8.08 10.71 -9.98
N PRO A 35 7.74 11.40 -8.87
CA PRO A 35 7.60 10.78 -7.56
C PRO A 35 6.60 9.61 -7.57
N MET A 36 6.94 8.49 -6.88
CA MET A 36 6.09 7.30 -6.84
C MET A 36 4.68 7.60 -6.30
N ALA A 37 4.57 8.34 -5.21
CA ALA A 37 3.27 8.72 -4.64
C ALA A 37 2.44 9.59 -5.59
N GLU A 38 3.05 10.49 -6.37
CA GLU A 38 2.32 11.29 -7.35
C GLU A 38 1.72 10.42 -8.46
N ARG A 39 2.46 9.43 -8.95
CA ARG A 39 1.95 8.47 -9.95
C ARG A 39 0.75 7.69 -9.41
N GLN A 40 0.83 7.22 -8.17
CA GLN A 40 -0.28 6.53 -7.51
C GLN A 40 -1.51 7.44 -7.39
N ILE A 41 -1.32 8.69 -6.97
CA ILE A 41 -2.40 9.69 -6.87
C ILE A 41 -3.04 9.94 -8.24
N GLU A 42 -2.24 10.11 -9.29
CA GLU A 42 -2.75 10.34 -10.64
C GLU A 42 -3.59 9.16 -11.14
N TYR A 43 -3.13 7.91 -10.96
CA TYR A 43 -3.88 6.72 -11.31
C TYR A 43 -5.21 6.61 -10.56
N LEU A 44 -5.23 6.95 -9.28
CA LEU A 44 -6.47 7.02 -8.49
C LEU A 44 -7.42 8.11 -9.00
N LYS A 45 -6.89 9.29 -9.38
CA LYS A 45 -7.67 10.39 -9.96
C LYS A 45 -8.27 9.99 -11.33
N GLU A 46 -7.52 9.28 -12.18
CA GLU A 46 -8.03 8.71 -13.44
C GLU A 46 -9.18 7.73 -13.20
N LEU A 47 -9.11 6.93 -12.13
CA LEU A 47 -10.19 6.06 -11.70
C LEU A 47 -11.42 6.84 -11.23
N GLY A 48 -11.27 8.11 -10.85
CA GLY A 48 -12.32 8.98 -10.32
C GLY A 48 -12.41 8.97 -8.79
N VAL A 49 -11.35 8.54 -8.11
CA VAL A 49 -11.26 8.65 -6.63
C VAL A 49 -11.04 10.11 -6.27
N GLU A 50 -12.01 10.69 -5.54
CA GLU A 50 -11.97 12.09 -5.14
C GLU A 50 -11.28 12.32 -3.80
N GLU A 51 -11.50 11.41 -2.83
CA GLU A 51 -10.97 11.50 -1.48
C GLU A 51 -9.73 10.61 -1.32
N ILE A 52 -8.56 11.24 -1.31
CA ILE A 52 -7.26 10.56 -1.16
C ILE A 52 -6.61 11.08 0.12
N ILE A 53 -6.26 10.16 1.02
CA ILE A 53 -5.59 10.43 2.27
C ILE A 53 -4.14 9.94 2.16
N VAL A 54 -3.18 10.82 2.34
CA VAL A 54 -1.75 10.45 2.39
C VAL A 54 -1.30 10.51 3.84
N LEU A 55 -0.92 9.37 4.38
CA LEU A 55 -0.44 9.27 5.74
C LEU A 55 1.07 9.39 5.77
N THR A 56 1.55 10.49 6.31
CA THR A 56 2.96 10.91 6.34
C THR A 56 3.59 10.68 7.70
N GLY A 57 4.92 10.60 7.76
CA GLY A 57 5.69 10.50 8.99
C GLY A 57 7.05 11.16 8.82
N TYR A 58 8.05 10.42 8.38
CA TYR A 58 9.39 10.95 8.11
C TYR A 58 9.36 12.04 7.06
N LEU A 59 9.99 13.20 7.33
CA LEU A 59 10.02 14.38 6.46
C LEU A 59 8.63 14.82 5.96
N HIS A 60 7.61 14.77 6.84
CA HIS A 60 6.22 15.00 6.49
C HIS A 60 5.96 16.33 5.77
N GLU A 61 6.73 17.37 6.06
CA GLU A 61 6.64 18.70 5.44
C GLU A 61 6.90 18.68 3.92
N LYS A 62 7.60 17.65 3.44
CA LYS A 62 7.88 17.48 2.00
C LYS A 62 6.63 17.11 1.19
N PHE A 63 5.56 16.68 1.86
CA PHE A 63 4.29 16.30 1.22
C PHE A 63 3.32 17.46 1.09
N ASP A 64 3.57 18.61 1.70
CA ASP A 64 2.59 19.72 1.77
C ASP A 64 2.11 20.19 0.40
N TYR A 65 2.97 20.20 -0.61
CA TYR A 65 2.61 20.57 -1.97
C TYR A 65 1.55 19.69 -2.62
N LEU A 66 1.40 18.43 -2.16
CA LEU A 66 0.39 17.52 -2.68
C LEU A 66 -1.04 17.99 -2.37
N LYS A 67 -1.23 18.75 -1.28
CA LYS A 67 -2.52 19.37 -0.96
C LYS A 67 -2.97 20.32 -2.06
N GLU A 68 -2.08 21.21 -2.49
CA GLU A 68 -2.37 22.20 -3.51
C GLU A 68 -2.45 21.56 -4.90
N LYS A 69 -1.53 20.65 -5.21
CA LYS A 69 -1.42 20.03 -6.53
C LYS A 69 -2.55 19.05 -6.83
N TYR A 70 -2.97 18.25 -5.85
CA TYR A 70 -3.89 17.13 -6.05
C TYR A 70 -5.15 17.17 -5.19
N GLY A 71 -5.23 18.08 -4.23
CA GLY A 71 -6.37 18.16 -3.30
C GLY A 71 -6.44 17.00 -2.30
N VAL A 72 -5.30 16.37 -1.98
CA VAL A 72 -5.24 15.26 -1.03
C VAL A 72 -5.31 15.76 0.41
N LYS A 73 -5.77 14.90 1.32
CA LYS A 73 -5.68 15.12 2.77
C LYS A 73 -4.37 14.53 3.29
N LEU A 74 -3.62 15.29 4.09
CA LEU A 74 -2.45 14.77 4.79
C LEU A 74 -2.81 14.48 6.24
N VAL A 75 -2.43 13.28 6.71
CA VAL A 75 -2.48 12.88 8.12
C VAL A 75 -1.05 12.58 8.57
N HIS A 76 -0.62 13.17 9.68
CA HIS A 76 0.74 12.98 10.17
C HIS A 76 0.78 11.94 11.29
N ASN A 77 1.66 10.95 11.15
CA ASN A 77 2.03 10.01 12.21
C ASN A 77 3.30 10.52 12.89
N ASP A 78 3.18 11.07 14.10
CA ASP A 78 4.30 11.55 14.91
C ASP A 78 5.09 10.43 15.62
N LYS A 79 4.65 9.18 15.45
CA LYS A 79 5.26 7.98 16.05
C LYS A 79 5.72 6.97 14.99
N TYR A 80 6.00 7.44 13.78
CA TYR A 80 6.41 6.61 12.65
C TYR A 80 7.71 5.80 12.91
N ASP A 81 8.53 6.23 13.84
CA ASP A 81 9.79 5.58 14.26
C ASP A 81 9.66 4.73 15.55
N VAL A 82 8.48 4.74 16.16
CA VAL A 82 8.19 4.03 17.43
C VAL A 82 7.41 2.73 17.17
N TYR A 83 6.40 2.80 16.31
CA TYR A 83 5.48 1.71 16.02
C TYR A 83 5.54 1.31 14.56
N ASN A 84 5.22 0.03 14.28
CA ASN A 84 5.07 -0.44 12.91
C ASN A 84 3.78 0.12 12.25
N ASN A 85 3.52 -0.25 11.00
CA ASN A 85 2.48 0.37 10.17
C ASN A 85 1.04 0.15 10.66
N ILE A 86 0.79 -0.76 11.62
CA ILE A 86 -0.53 -0.89 12.27
C ILE A 86 -0.97 0.42 12.94
N TYR A 87 -0.05 1.14 13.61
CA TYR A 87 -0.37 2.43 14.22
C TYR A 87 -0.63 3.49 13.15
N THR A 88 0.10 3.42 12.05
CA THR A 88 -0.13 4.22 10.86
C THR A 88 -1.56 4.03 10.36
N MET A 89 -2.00 2.79 10.19
CA MET A 89 -3.37 2.46 9.77
C MET A 89 -4.41 2.87 10.81
N TYR A 90 -4.12 2.74 12.11
CA TYR A 90 -5.01 3.19 13.18
C TYR A 90 -5.38 4.67 13.06
N LEU A 91 -4.44 5.54 12.67
CA LEU A 91 -4.69 6.98 12.51
C LEU A 91 -5.68 7.31 11.40
N VAL A 92 -5.78 6.45 10.39
CA VAL A 92 -6.66 6.64 9.22
C VAL A 92 -7.78 5.60 9.10
N ARG A 93 -7.97 4.78 10.12
CA ARG A 93 -8.94 3.68 10.14
C ARG A 93 -10.38 4.08 9.79
N GLU A 94 -10.75 5.34 10.04
CA GLU A 94 -12.08 5.89 9.69
C GLU A 94 -12.31 5.95 8.17
N TYR A 95 -11.25 5.85 7.38
CA TYR A 95 -11.32 5.90 5.92
C TYR A 95 -11.31 4.51 5.27
N LEU A 96 -11.23 3.40 6.05
CA LEU A 96 -11.10 2.04 5.51
C LEU A 96 -12.34 1.49 4.78
N GLU A 97 -13.52 2.03 5.04
CA GLU A 97 -14.74 1.58 4.37
C GLU A 97 -14.77 2.06 2.91
N ASP A 98 -14.91 1.14 1.95
CA ASP A 98 -14.84 1.38 0.50
C ASP A 98 -13.57 2.15 0.09
N ALA A 99 -12.41 1.59 0.43
CA ALA A 99 -11.15 2.28 0.24
C ALA A 99 -10.06 1.40 -0.39
N PHE A 100 -9.28 1.98 -1.29
CA PHE A 100 -7.96 1.46 -1.63
C PHE A 100 -6.97 1.76 -0.51
N VAL A 101 -6.10 0.80 -0.20
CA VAL A 101 -4.92 0.99 0.65
C VAL A 101 -3.69 0.67 -0.19
N ILE A 102 -2.73 1.60 -0.18
CA ILE A 102 -1.57 1.53 -1.06
C ILE A 102 -0.31 1.84 -0.26
N ASP A 103 0.69 0.97 -0.34
CA ASP A 103 2.02 1.26 0.14
C ASP A 103 2.70 2.25 -0.80
N ALA A 104 2.96 3.45 -0.31
CA ALA A 104 3.37 4.57 -1.15
C ALA A 104 4.83 4.45 -1.67
N ASP A 105 5.55 3.42 -1.28
CA ASP A 105 6.88 3.05 -1.75
C ASP A 105 6.87 2.01 -2.89
N THR A 106 5.70 1.57 -3.30
CA THR A 106 5.50 0.74 -4.48
C THR A 106 5.42 1.59 -5.74
N TYR A 107 6.28 1.32 -6.72
CA TYR A 107 6.16 1.93 -8.05
C TYR A 107 5.13 1.18 -8.90
N LEU A 108 4.09 1.87 -9.33
CA LEU A 108 3.08 1.32 -10.25
C LEU A 108 3.48 1.65 -11.70
N HIS A 109 3.91 0.64 -12.46
CA HIS A 109 4.28 0.81 -13.88
C HIS A 109 3.05 1.05 -14.74
N ARG A 110 1.99 0.28 -14.50
CA ARG A 110 0.68 0.41 -15.19
C ARG A 110 -0.43 0.70 -14.20
N ASN A 111 -1.49 1.34 -14.69
CA ASN A 111 -2.70 1.56 -13.91
C ASN A 111 -3.58 0.31 -13.97
N PHE A 112 -3.57 -0.49 -12.93
CA PHE A 112 -4.39 -1.70 -12.79
C PHE A 112 -5.57 -1.54 -11.83
N PHE A 113 -5.84 -0.34 -11.33
CA PHE A 113 -7.01 -0.08 -10.49
C PHE A 113 -8.30 -0.36 -11.24
N LYS A 114 -9.29 -0.91 -10.52
CA LYS A 114 -10.62 -1.25 -11.07
C LYS A 114 -11.70 -0.48 -10.33
N ARG A 115 -12.67 0.08 -11.08
CA ARG A 115 -13.81 0.82 -10.50
C ARG A 115 -14.80 -0.06 -9.76
N GLU A 116 -15.01 -1.27 -10.27
CA GLU A 116 -16.04 -2.18 -9.77
C GLU A 116 -15.34 -3.39 -9.15
N LEU A 117 -15.29 -3.40 -7.84
CA LEU A 117 -14.82 -4.51 -7.04
C LEU A 117 -15.98 -4.98 -6.15
N ASN A 118 -16.32 -6.27 -6.24
CA ASN A 118 -17.45 -6.85 -5.52
C ASN A 118 -17.08 -7.34 -4.12
N SER A 119 -15.80 -7.44 -3.82
CA SER A 119 -15.25 -7.93 -2.54
C SER A 119 -13.95 -7.21 -2.24
N SER A 120 -13.51 -7.30 -1.01
CA SER A 120 -12.16 -6.88 -0.65
C SER A 120 -11.15 -7.63 -1.48
N THR A 121 -10.11 -6.94 -1.94
CA THR A 121 -9.23 -7.46 -3.00
C THR A 121 -7.78 -7.08 -2.74
N TYR A 122 -6.90 -8.06 -2.75
CA TYR A 122 -5.47 -7.83 -2.94
C TYR A 122 -5.13 -7.89 -4.43
N PHE A 123 -4.39 -6.88 -4.91
CA PHE A 123 -3.76 -6.95 -6.22
C PHE A 123 -2.44 -7.69 -6.08
N SER A 124 -2.27 -8.78 -6.83
CA SER A 124 -1.15 -9.69 -6.63
C SER A 124 -0.68 -10.27 -7.96
N GLY A 125 0.61 -10.37 -8.12
CA GLY A 125 1.25 -10.98 -9.29
C GLY A 125 2.38 -11.90 -8.87
N ILE A 126 2.82 -12.74 -9.81
CA ILE A 126 3.92 -13.65 -9.59
C ILE A 126 5.23 -12.87 -9.61
N LYS A 127 6.05 -13.06 -8.58
CA LYS A 127 7.45 -12.64 -8.57
C LYS A 127 8.35 -13.85 -8.42
N ASP A 128 9.51 -13.79 -9.06
CA ASP A 128 10.54 -14.80 -8.98
C ASP A 128 11.62 -14.41 -7.97
N ASN A 129 12.16 -15.41 -7.25
CA ASN A 129 13.31 -15.25 -6.37
C ASN A 129 13.14 -14.21 -5.27
N PHE A 130 11.90 -13.94 -4.84
CA PHE A 130 11.64 -13.04 -3.73
C PHE A 130 12.11 -13.65 -2.39
N LYS A 131 12.29 -12.79 -1.40
CA LYS A 131 12.75 -13.19 -0.07
C LYS A 131 11.95 -12.47 1.01
N ASP A 132 11.40 -13.27 1.94
CA ASP A 132 10.67 -12.81 3.12
C ASP A 132 9.43 -11.93 2.77
N GLU A 133 8.73 -12.28 1.64
CA GLU A 133 7.55 -11.58 1.16
C GLU A 133 6.24 -12.21 1.62
N TRP A 134 5.16 -11.44 1.57
CA TRP A 134 3.82 -11.87 1.92
C TRP A 134 3.15 -12.57 0.74
N ILE A 135 3.00 -13.89 0.84
CA ILE A 135 2.45 -14.79 -0.19
C ILE A 135 0.96 -14.95 0.05
N LEU A 136 0.16 -14.81 -1.00
CA LEU A 136 -1.28 -15.03 -0.96
C LEU A 136 -1.63 -16.44 -1.44
N LYS A 137 -2.26 -17.23 -0.58
CA LYS A 137 -2.83 -18.53 -0.93
C LYS A 137 -4.32 -18.37 -1.21
N PHE A 138 -4.75 -18.73 -2.41
CA PHE A 138 -6.12 -18.58 -2.85
C PHE A 138 -6.59 -19.78 -3.69
N ASP A 139 -7.89 -20.00 -3.72
CA ASP A 139 -8.51 -21.06 -4.48
C ASP A 139 -8.76 -20.68 -5.95
N GLU A 140 -9.37 -21.60 -6.71
CA GLU A 140 -9.68 -21.39 -8.13
C GLU A 140 -10.64 -20.23 -8.39
N SER A 141 -11.46 -19.84 -7.41
CA SER A 141 -12.35 -18.67 -7.48
C SER A 141 -11.61 -17.36 -7.22
N GLY A 142 -10.36 -17.43 -6.76
CA GLY A 142 -9.56 -16.29 -6.32
C GLY A 142 -9.76 -15.91 -4.85
N LYS A 143 -10.53 -16.69 -4.07
CA LYS A 143 -10.74 -16.41 -2.64
C LYS A 143 -9.48 -16.74 -1.84
N VAL A 144 -8.98 -15.74 -1.09
CA VAL A 144 -7.81 -15.90 -0.22
C VAL A 144 -8.21 -16.73 1.01
N TYR A 145 -7.46 -17.80 1.27
CA TYR A 145 -7.68 -18.66 2.43
C TYR A 145 -6.50 -18.67 3.41
N ASP A 146 -5.32 -18.25 2.98
CA ASP A 146 -4.15 -18.10 3.85
C ASP A 146 -3.21 -17.01 3.33
N ILE A 147 -2.39 -16.46 4.23
CA ILE A 147 -1.34 -15.49 3.95
C ILE A 147 -0.09 -15.95 4.69
N GLU A 148 0.98 -16.23 3.97
CA GLU A 148 2.25 -16.74 4.51
C GLU A 148 3.37 -15.73 4.26
N VAL A 149 4.37 -15.72 5.12
CA VAL A 149 5.65 -15.03 4.84
C VAL A 149 6.65 -16.07 4.39
N GLY A 150 7.27 -15.87 3.23
CA GLY A 150 8.17 -16.86 2.64
C GLY A 150 9.07 -16.31 1.56
N SER A 151 9.76 -17.23 0.88
CA SER A 151 10.71 -16.91 -0.19
C SER A 151 10.54 -17.88 -1.34
N GLY A 152 10.76 -17.45 -2.58
CA GLY A 152 10.65 -18.31 -3.75
C GLY A 152 10.05 -17.65 -4.98
N THR A 153 9.12 -18.35 -5.63
CA THR A 153 8.33 -17.87 -6.77
C THR A 153 6.86 -18.16 -6.48
N ASP A 154 6.05 -17.13 -6.33
CA ASP A 154 4.60 -17.25 -6.03
C ASP A 154 3.92 -15.90 -6.24
N TYR A 155 2.60 -15.87 -6.01
CA TYR A 155 1.81 -14.65 -5.92
C TYR A 155 2.07 -13.94 -4.59
N ILE A 156 2.66 -12.75 -4.66
CA ILE A 156 2.93 -11.92 -3.47
C ILE A 156 2.04 -10.67 -3.45
N MET A 157 1.91 -10.05 -2.30
CA MET A 157 1.24 -8.75 -2.17
C MET A 157 2.02 -7.69 -2.95
N SER A 158 1.31 -6.87 -3.72
CA SER A 158 1.92 -5.75 -4.45
C SER A 158 1.99 -4.44 -3.66
N GLY A 159 1.55 -4.46 -2.41
CA GLY A 159 1.34 -3.24 -1.63
C GLY A 159 0.06 -2.48 -2.02
N VAL A 160 -0.82 -3.08 -2.84
CA VAL A 160 -2.10 -2.48 -3.23
C VAL A 160 -3.25 -3.40 -2.87
N SER A 161 -4.25 -2.86 -2.17
CA SER A 161 -5.48 -3.56 -1.80
C SER A 161 -6.70 -2.64 -1.87
N TYR A 162 -7.88 -3.24 -1.92
CA TYR A 162 -9.17 -2.57 -1.78
C TYR A 162 -9.98 -3.26 -0.69
N TRP A 163 -10.67 -2.48 0.11
CA TRP A 163 -11.47 -2.97 1.23
C TRP A 163 -12.93 -2.54 1.07
N SER A 164 -13.81 -3.52 1.04
CA SER A 164 -15.26 -3.30 1.01
C SER A 164 -15.73 -2.58 2.27
N GLN A 165 -16.93 -2.00 2.24
CA GLN A 165 -17.50 -1.35 3.41
C GLN A 165 -17.57 -2.30 4.62
N ALA A 166 -17.99 -3.54 4.40
CA ALA A 166 -18.16 -4.52 5.47
C ALA A 166 -16.83 -4.93 6.09
N ASP A 167 -15.84 -5.29 5.24
CA ASP A 167 -14.54 -5.74 5.70
C ASP A 167 -13.72 -4.57 6.27
N GLY A 168 -13.79 -3.39 5.65
CA GLY A 168 -13.14 -2.18 6.16
C GLY A 168 -13.61 -1.82 7.57
N ARG A 169 -14.91 -1.94 7.83
CA ARG A 169 -15.49 -1.75 9.17
C ARG A 169 -15.02 -2.79 10.17
N PHE A 170 -14.96 -4.05 9.75
CA PHE A 170 -14.47 -5.14 10.58
C PHE A 170 -12.99 -4.96 10.93
N ILE A 171 -12.15 -4.65 9.93
CA ILE A 171 -10.72 -4.41 10.11
C ILE A 171 -10.50 -3.21 11.05
N LYS A 172 -11.24 -2.11 10.86
CA LYS A 172 -11.21 -0.95 11.76
C LYS A 172 -11.42 -1.37 13.21
N GLN A 173 -12.48 -2.13 13.50
CA GLN A 173 -12.77 -2.61 14.84
C GLN A 173 -11.62 -3.46 15.39
N LYS A 174 -11.05 -4.36 14.59
CA LYS A 174 -9.94 -5.21 15.03
C LYS A 174 -8.65 -4.42 15.29
N ILE A 175 -8.36 -3.41 14.50
CA ILE A 175 -7.25 -2.49 14.75
C ILE A 175 -7.46 -1.78 16.10
N GLU A 176 -8.66 -1.29 16.39
CA GLU A 176 -8.98 -0.63 17.67
C GLU A 176 -8.77 -1.57 18.86
N GLU A 177 -9.30 -2.80 18.79
CA GLU A 177 -9.12 -3.84 19.81
C GLU A 177 -7.63 -4.14 20.09
N VAL A 178 -6.82 -4.26 19.05
CA VAL A 178 -5.38 -4.55 19.17
C VAL A 178 -4.61 -3.36 19.74
N ILE A 179 -4.92 -2.14 19.33
CA ILE A 179 -4.29 -0.94 19.90
C ILE A 179 -4.64 -0.77 21.38
N GLU A 180 -5.89 -1.04 21.77
CA GLU A 180 -6.33 -1.00 23.16
C GLU A 180 -5.65 -2.08 24.02
N SER A 181 -5.31 -3.23 23.46
CA SER A 181 -4.59 -4.29 24.19
C SER A 181 -3.16 -3.90 24.58
N GLY A 182 -2.56 -2.95 23.85
CA GLY A 182 -1.20 -2.44 24.10
C GLY A 182 -0.07 -3.27 23.50
N ASP A 183 -0.34 -4.46 22.94
CA ASP A 183 0.69 -5.34 22.33
C ASP A 183 0.65 -5.26 20.79
N PHE A 184 0.99 -4.11 20.25
CA PHE A 184 0.93 -3.85 18.82
C PHE A 184 2.20 -3.30 18.19
N LYS A 185 3.23 -3.01 18.98
CA LYS A 185 4.41 -2.24 18.56
C LYS A 185 5.04 -2.76 17.25
N ASN A 186 5.10 -4.06 17.07
CA ASN A 186 5.78 -4.71 15.97
C ASN A 186 4.83 -5.25 14.88
N LEU A 187 3.51 -5.05 15.05
CA LEU A 187 2.53 -5.59 14.11
C LEU A 187 2.44 -4.74 12.83
N TYR A 188 2.32 -5.43 11.71
CA TYR A 188 1.80 -4.86 10.47
C TYR A 188 0.27 -4.86 10.52
N TRP A 189 -0.38 -3.93 9.83
CA TRP A 189 -1.83 -3.93 9.75
C TRP A 189 -2.36 -5.16 8.99
N ASP A 190 -1.58 -5.71 8.05
CA ASP A 190 -1.89 -6.95 7.34
C ASP A 190 -1.94 -8.19 8.26
N ASN A 191 -1.31 -8.15 9.44
CA ASN A 191 -1.50 -9.19 10.46
C ASN A 191 -2.96 -9.28 10.89
N ILE A 192 -3.67 -8.14 10.99
CA ILE A 192 -5.11 -8.13 11.31
C ILE A 192 -5.91 -8.86 10.24
N VAL A 193 -5.58 -8.67 8.98
CA VAL A 193 -6.24 -9.37 7.87
C VAL A 193 -5.94 -10.86 7.93
N LYS A 194 -4.67 -11.24 8.02
CA LYS A 194 -4.20 -12.63 8.11
C LYS A 194 -4.91 -13.38 9.23
N ASP A 195 -4.92 -12.83 10.43
CA ASP A 195 -5.45 -13.47 11.63
C ASP A 195 -6.99 -13.57 11.62
N ASN A 196 -7.67 -12.87 10.71
CA ASN A 196 -9.13 -12.80 10.62
C ASN A 196 -9.69 -13.20 9.25
N LEU A 197 -8.92 -13.86 8.38
CA LEU A 197 -9.36 -14.23 7.02
C LEU A 197 -10.69 -14.98 6.98
N SER A 198 -10.99 -15.81 7.99
CA SER A 198 -12.25 -16.55 8.08
C SER A 198 -13.49 -15.66 8.25
N ASN A 199 -13.31 -14.40 8.64
CA ASN A 199 -14.38 -13.43 8.86
C ASN A 199 -14.44 -12.37 7.72
N LEU A 200 -13.57 -12.48 6.73
CA LEU A 200 -13.43 -11.52 5.65
C LEU A 200 -13.73 -12.16 4.28
N GLU A 201 -14.21 -11.34 3.36
CA GLU A 201 -14.47 -11.74 1.97
C GLU A 201 -13.36 -11.18 1.05
N VAL A 202 -12.16 -11.77 1.15
CA VAL A 202 -10.96 -11.30 0.44
C VAL A 202 -10.68 -12.15 -0.79
N CYS A 203 -10.50 -11.50 -1.94
CA CYS A 203 -10.14 -12.13 -3.21
C CYS A 203 -8.81 -11.58 -3.75
N VAL A 204 -8.22 -12.29 -4.71
CA VAL A 204 -7.07 -11.83 -5.49
C VAL A 204 -7.52 -11.27 -6.84
N SER A 205 -7.06 -10.07 -7.16
CA SER A 205 -7.03 -9.57 -8.54
C SER A 205 -5.62 -9.77 -9.09
N LYS A 206 -5.47 -10.73 -9.99
CA LYS A 206 -4.19 -11.01 -10.62
C LYS A 206 -3.75 -9.86 -11.51
N ILE A 207 -2.49 -9.45 -11.36
CA ILE A 207 -1.79 -8.46 -12.17
C ILE A 207 -0.51 -9.08 -12.74
N GLU A 208 0.06 -8.45 -13.77
CA GLU A 208 1.29 -8.94 -14.37
C GLU A 208 2.51 -8.65 -13.48
N SER A 209 3.57 -9.43 -13.64
CA SER A 209 4.79 -9.30 -12.83
C SER A 209 5.49 -7.94 -13.00
N ASP A 210 5.25 -7.27 -14.12
CA ASP A 210 5.84 -5.97 -14.46
C ASP A 210 4.86 -4.79 -14.32
N ASP A 211 3.67 -5.02 -13.77
CA ASP A 211 2.72 -3.93 -13.47
C ASP A 211 3.16 -3.07 -12.29
N TRP A 212 3.97 -3.65 -11.37
CA TRP A 212 4.50 -2.95 -10.20
C TRP A 212 5.91 -3.39 -9.85
N PHE A 213 6.61 -2.55 -9.10
CA PHE A 213 7.95 -2.83 -8.57
C PHE A 213 8.07 -2.27 -7.15
N GLU A 214 8.73 -3.03 -6.28
CA GLU A 214 9.18 -2.52 -5.00
C GLU A 214 10.50 -1.77 -5.18
N VAL A 215 10.61 -0.60 -4.57
CA VAL A 215 11.81 0.23 -4.66
C VAL A 215 12.37 0.41 -3.26
N ASP A 216 13.10 -0.58 -2.80
CA ASP A 216 13.61 -0.64 -1.44
C ASP A 216 15.07 -0.21 -1.29
N SER A 217 15.82 -0.31 -2.36
CA SER A 217 17.26 0.01 -2.42
C SER A 217 17.59 0.88 -3.62
N LEU A 218 18.82 1.40 -3.66
CA LEU A 218 19.35 2.14 -4.82
C LEU A 218 19.44 1.22 -6.06
N GLU A 219 19.73 -0.05 -5.86
CA GLU A 219 19.78 -1.05 -6.92
C GLU A 219 18.39 -1.27 -7.54
N ASP A 220 17.35 -1.42 -6.72
CA ASP A 220 15.97 -1.52 -7.20
C ASP A 220 15.60 -0.28 -8.01
N LEU A 221 15.94 0.91 -7.51
CA LEU A 221 15.66 2.17 -8.19
C LEU A 221 16.33 2.24 -9.57
N GLU A 222 17.58 1.79 -9.68
CA GLU A 222 18.30 1.74 -10.97
C GLU A 222 17.64 0.76 -11.93
N VAL A 223 17.32 -0.46 -11.47
CA VAL A 223 16.65 -1.49 -12.26
C VAL A 223 15.30 -1.00 -12.78
N VAL A 224 14.49 -0.40 -11.91
CA VAL A 224 13.16 0.10 -12.30
C VAL A 224 13.28 1.28 -13.28
N ASN A 225 14.21 2.20 -13.07
CA ASN A 225 14.43 3.30 -14.01
C ASN A 225 14.87 2.81 -15.40
N GLU A 226 15.75 1.81 -15.47
CA GLU A 226 16.16 1.20 -16.75
C GLU A 226 15.00 0.47 -17.42
N TYR A 227 14.23 -0.30 -16.64
CA TYR A 227 13.06 -0.99 -17.15
C TYR A 227 12.04 -0.02 -17.76
N VAL A 228 11.68 1.04 -17.03
CA VAL A 228 10.71 2.04 -17.50
C VAL A 228 11.21 2.75 -18.75
N LYS A 229 12.49 3.10 -18.81
CA LYS A 229 13.10 3.75 -19.97
C LYS A 229 13.08 2.89 -21.25
N ASN A 230 13.17 1.57 -21.09
CA ASN A 230 13.18 0.62 -22.20
C ASN A 230 11.78 0.19 -22.65
N ASN A 231 10.73 0.48 -21.86
CA ASN A 231 9.35 0.01 -22.11
C ASN A 231 8.31 1.16 -22.20
N MET A 232 8.81 2.40 -22.45
CA MET A 232 7.96 3.56 -22.75
C MET A 232 7.65 3.70 -24.23
#